data_feb900a46cea4b6f7d11c1f93b8ec8fc
#
_entry.id   feb900a46cea4b6f7d11c1f93b8ec8fc
#
_cell.length_a   1.000
_cell.length_b   1.000
_cell.length_c   1.000
_cell.angle_alpha   90.00
_cell.angle_beta   90.00
_cell.angle_gamma   90.00
#
_symmetry.space_group_name_H-M   'P 1'
#
loop_
_entity.id
_entity.type
_entity.pdbx_description
1 polymer ?
#
loop_
_entity_poly.entity_id
_entity_poly.type
_entity_poly.pdbx_seq_one_letter_code
_entity_poly.pdbx_strand_id
1 'polypeptide(L)'
;MTRHIDQPGSIRRQWVRRLARTTALALAILARPLVAQADTHAHDAKGEGAPRLGTVAFPTSGNARAQAPFLRGIAFLHSFHYEEAAKAFQAAARADTAFALPYWFEAFTHSHPLWGEDDPKAARQVLTRLGPTPQARLERAATPRERAYGAAIEAFFADTSIDVRARALADSMRSLTSRYPDDLEAAAFTSLALIIAIREDAYPPDTMKVRAKQMVERAEHVFTANPNHPGAAHYLIHVSDQDPSFTTPALPAARAYARIAPDASHALHMPSHVFLRLGLWDEVAASNERSWAASRREMARDHLSGAELDSHSLLFLSYAYLQSGRWRAARALVDSARRVIGNTDVSAASHIDGRYAVSGLAFLAAAETGRWNDAVLPPTARGPAQNDREQFFTLTGDYARAVIQGMRGDSSALAAGAAAFRARVDSAGRAARRVDFLASQLEGLLAQARGDRSRAIERFSHAGDFEDRIPMVGPPSFLFARELLGAEYMKAGRADSAAVQFERVLAHVPNRSASLLGLARARVAMGDRDAAIKSYAQLLAIWKRADADVPALAEVRAGAAGRFKPAASGDNDAFADDIRFAVLPLPEQLQSVRR
;
A
#
# COMPACT_ATOMS: atom_id res chain seq x y z
N MET A 1 25.77 25.86 -55.98
CA MET A 1 26.74 26.79 -55.39
C MET A 1 26.76 26.52 -53.90
N THR A 2 27.59 25.62 -53.43
CA THR A 2 28.97 25.81 -52.92
C THR A 2 28.97 26.75 -51.72
N ARG A 3 29.29 26.31 -50.61
CA ARG A 3 30.40 25.80 -49.79
C ARG A 3 30.19 26.32 -48.37
N HIS A 4 30.60 25.88 -47.32
CA HIS A 4 31.57 25.02 -46.66
C HIS A 4 31.37 25.26 -45.16
N ILE A 5 31.22 24.20 -44.31
CA ILE A 5 32.25 23.60 -43.47
C ILE A 5 33.06 24.63 -42.66
N ASP A 6 32.91 24.59 -41.32
CA ASP A 6 33.97 24.13 -40.42
C ASP A 6 33.57 24.14 -38.95
N GLN A 7 33.76 23.00 -38.31
CA GLN A 7 34.15 22.85 -36.90
C GLN A 7 35.72 22.94 -36.87
N PRO A 8 36.42 22.89 -35.77
CA PRO A 8 36.14 22.86 -34.33
C PRO A 8 37.11 23.72 -33.49
N GLY A 9 36.98 23.72 -32.20
CA GLY A 9 38.01 24.34 -31.36
C GLY A 9 37.81 24.15 -29.84
N SER A 10 38.25 23.02 -29.38
CA SER A 10 38.61 22.71 -27.99
C SER A 10 39.50 23.78 -27.35
N ILE A 11 39.18 24.22 -26.11
CA ILE A 11 40.22 24.62 -25.17
C ILE A 11 39.90 23.98 -23.82
N ARG A 12 40.78 23.05 -23.53
CA ARG A 12 41.00 22.34 -22.28
C ARG A 12 41.73 23.24 -21.28
N ARG A 13 41.36 23.07 -20.02
CA ARG A 13 42.23 22.96 -18.84
C ARG A 13 43.05 24.17 -18.38
N GLN A 14 43.03 24.17 -17.05
CA GLN A 14 43.98 24.72 -16.08
C GLN A 14 43.58 26.08 -15.50
N TRP A 15 43.16 26.02 -14.25
CA TRP A 15 43.94 26.62 -13.15
C TRP A 15 43.64 25.89 -11.86
N VAL A 16 44.67 25.17 -11.44
CA VAL A 16 44.80 24.50 -10.16
C VAL A 16 45.69 25.37 -9.28
N ARG A 17 45.33 25.49 -8.00
CA ARG A 17 46.17 25.74 -6.84
C ARG A 17 46.71 27.13 -6.58
N ARG A 18 46.27 27.65 -5.46
CA ARG A 18 46.98 28.25 -4.30
C ARG A 18 46.06 29.28 -3.64
N LEU A 19 45.84 29.38 -2.36
CA LEU A 19 46.66 29.20 -1.18
C LEU A 19 45.80 28.92 0.06
N ALA A 20 46.34 28.17 0.90
CA ALA A 20 46.00 27.77 2.22
C ALA A 20 46.27 28.85 3.26
N ARG A 21 45.63 28.63 4.43
CA ARG A 21 46.02 29.02 5.79
C ARG A 21 45.76 30.45 6.24
N THR A 22 44.82 30.55 7.14
CA THR A 22 44.82 30.87 8.59
C THR A 22 43.49 31.50 8.90
N THR A 23 42.70 31.17 9.85
CA THR A 23 42.81 31.02 11.29
C THR A 23 41.57 30.33 11.81
N ALA A 24 41.74 29.37 12.68
CA ALA A 24 40.73 28.78 13.54
C ALA A 24 40.36 29.79 14.64
N LEU A 25 39.13 29.84 15.06
CA LEU A 25 38.67 29.53 16.43
C LEU A 25 37.20 29.91 16.63
N ALA A 26 36.47 28.93 17.18
CA ALA A 26 35.33 29.07 18.08
C ALA A 26 33.99 29.57 17.53
N LEU A 27 33.10 28.61 17.24
CA LEU A 27 31.85 28.43 18.01
C LEU A 27 31.23 27.07 17.64
N ALA A 28 31.63 26.06 18.39
CA ALA A 28 30.95 24.77 18.43
C ALA A 28 29.77 24.91 19.39
N ILE A 29 28.56 25.08 18.89
CA ILE A 29 27.32 24.84 19.61
C ILE A 29 26.64 23.64 18.95
N LEU A 30 26.86 22.49 19.55
CA LEU A 30 26.03 21.31 19.74
C LEU A 30 24.71 21.26 18.95
N ALA A 31 24.75 20.77 17.73
CA ALA A 31 23.66 20.02 17.14
C ALA A 31 24.13 18.55 17.04
N ARG A 32 23.87 17.75 18.08
CA ARG A 32 23.96 16.30 17.99
C ARG A 32 22.78 15.82 17.14
N PRO A 33 23.02 15.12 16.01
CA PRO A 33 21.97 14.33 15.40
C PRO A 33 21.65 13.19 16.38
N LEU A 34 20.37 13.00 16.70
CA LEU A 34 19.90 11.75 17.28
C LEU A 34 20.13 10.66 16.22
N VAL A 35 21.28 10.04 16.31
CA VAL A 35 21.53 8.75 15.70
C VAL A 35 20.76 7.75 16.55
N ALA A 36 19.67 7.23 15.99
CA ALA A 36 19.10 5.99 16.49
C ALA A 36 20.26 4.97 16.56
N GLN A 37 20.45 4.34 17.71
CA GLN A 37 21.34 3.21 17.84
C GLN A 37 20.88 2.13 16.86
N ALA A 38 21.50 2.12 15.69
CA ALA A 38 21.54 0.95 14.85
C ALA A 38 22.52 -0.01 15.51
N ASP A 39 22.03 -1.19 15.86
CA ASP A 39 22.89 -2.31 16.20
C ASP A 39 23.93 -2.44 15.08
N THR A 40 25.16 -2.10 15.40
CA THR A 40 26.32 -2.27 14.54
C THR A 40 26.67 -3.75 14.46
N HIS A 41 25.92 -4.51 13.69
CA HIS A 41 26.50 -5.69 13.08
C HIS A 41 27.32 -5.22 11.89
N ALA A 42 28.63 -5.10 12.12
CA ALA A 42 29.63 -4.94 11.09
C ALA A 42 29.47 -6.10 10.09
N HIS A 43 28.87 -5.81 8.93
CA HIS A 43 28.96 -6.71 7.78
C HIS A 43 30.28 -6.43 7.09
N ASP A 44 31.25 -7.30 7.35
CA ASP A 44 32.47 -7.43 6.56
C ASP A 44 32.08 -7.58 5.07
N ALA A 45 32.65 -6.71 4.24
CA ALA A 45 32.61 -6.80 2.77
C ALA A 45 33.45 -8.01 2.31
N LYS A 46 32.92 -9.22 2.50
CA LYS A 46 33.42 -10.46 1.90
C LYS A 46 32.23 -11.13 1.24
N GLY A 47 32.22 -11.13 -0.11
CA GLY A 47 31.36 -11.85 -1.02
C GLY A 47 29.91 -11.94 -0.58
N GLU A 48 28.97 -11.27 -1.29
CA GLU A 48 27.54 -11.38 -1.02
C GLU A 48 27.15 -12.85 -0.94
N GLY A 49 26.84 -13.33 0.25
CA GLY A 49 26.29 -14.67 0.47
C GLY A 49 24.97 -14.82 -0.28
N ALA A 50 24.57 -16.06 -0.57
CA ALA A 50 23.27 -16.32 -1.21
C ALA A 50 22.13 -15.63 -0.40
N PRO A 51 21.14 -14.99 -1.07
CA PRO A 51 20.07 -14.27 -0.40
C PRO A 51 19.25 -15.21 0.50
N ARG A 52 18.90 -14.73 1.69
CA ARG A 52 18.10 -15.46 2.68
C ARG A 52 16.61 -15.27 2.36
N LEU A 53 15.99 -16.30 1.82
CA LEU A 53 14.63 -16.27 1.28
C LEU A 53 13.71 -17.30 1.95
N GLY A 54 14.11 -17.85 3.09
CA GLY A 54 13.41 -18.97 3.74
C GLY A 54 13.80 -20.33 3.15
N THR A 55 12.95 -21.32 3.39
CA THR A 55 13.19 -22.69 2.93
C THR A 55 12.02 -23.21 2.11
N VAL A 56 12.34 -23.72 0.92
CA VAL A 56 11.40 -24.39 0.00
C VAL A 56 11.91 -25.79 -0.32
N ALA A 57 11.00 -26.72 -0.51
CA ALA A 57 11.31 -28.10 -0.83
C ALA A 57 10.54 -28.53 -2.07
N PHE A 58 11.21 -28.50 -3.22
CA PHE A 58 10.62 -28.83 -4.50
C PHE A 58 11.46 -29.93 -5.18
N PRO A 59 11.16 -31.22 -4.92
CA PRO A 59 11.83 -32.32 -5.63
C PRO A 59 11.58 -32.25 -7.14
N THR A 60 12.66 -32.26 -7.95
CA THR A 60 12.56 -32.13 -9.40
C THR A 60 13.49 -33.09 -10.14
N SER A 61 13.26 -33.23 -11.43
CA SER A 61 14.10 -34.03 -12.34
C SER A 61 15.38 -33.31 -12.79
N GLY A 62 15.52 -32.00 -12.52
CA GLY A 62 16.69 -31.21 -12.89
C GLY A 62 17.99 -31.77 -12.30
N ASN A 63 19.10 -31.68 -13.01
CA ASN A 63 20.39 -32.10 -12.50
C ASN A 63 20.89 -31.27 -11.30
N ALA A 64 21.93 -31.75 -10.62
CA ALA A 64 22.45 -31.11 -9.40
C ALA A 64 22.82 -29.61 -9.57
N ARG A 65 23.25 -29.19 -10.77
CA ARG A 65 23.61 -27.80 -11.06
C ARG A 65 22.37 -26.91 -11.22
N ALA A 66 21.25 -27.45 -11.66
CA ALA A 66 20.00 -26.75 -11.87
C ALA A 66 19.16 -26.59 -10.58
N GLN A 67 19.34 -27.47 -9.59
CA GLN A 67 18.53 -27.49 -8.36
C GLN A 67 18.62 -26.19 -7.57
N ALA A 68 19.83 -25.74 -7.22
CA ALA A 68 20.01 -24.55 -6.39
C ALA A 68 19.43 -23.26 -7.03
N PRO A 69 19.70 -22.95 -8.32
CA PRO A 69 19.06 -21.81 -8.97
C PRO A 69 17.54 -21.98 -9.11
N PHE A 70 17.02 -23.18 -9.35
CA PHE A 70 15.58 -23.42 -9.43
C PHE A 70 14.88 -23.13 -8.09
N LEU A 71 15.36 -23.71 -6.99
CA LEU A 71 14.80 -23.50 -5.65
C LEU A 71 14.88 -22.03 -5.22
N ARG A 72 15.95 -21.34 -5.60
CA ARG A 72 16.06 -19.89 -5.37
C ARG A 72 15.00 -19.12 -6.16
N GLY A 73 14.74 -19.50 -7.42
CA GLY A 73 13.67 -18.95 -8.24
C GLY A 73 12.28 -19.13 -7.59
N ILE A 74 12.00 -20.31 -7.05
CA ILE A 74 10.76 -20.59 -6.31
C ILE A 74 10.65 -19.71 -5.07
N ALA A 75 11.71 -19.56 -4.27
CA ALA A 75 11.70 -18.73 -3.06
C ALA A 75 11.51 -17.23 -3.39
N PHE A 76 12.14 -16.71 -4.45
CA PHE A 76 11.88 -15.36 -4.96
C PHE A 76 10.44 -15.19 -5.44
N LEU A 77 9.91 -16.16 -6.20
CA LEU A 77 8.55 -16.14 -6.71
C LEU A 77 7.51 -16.10 -5.58
N HIS A 78 7.71 -16.89 -4.52
CA HIS A 78 6.88 -16.85 -3.32
C HIS A 78 6.93 -15.49 -2.59
N SER A 79 8.00 -14.73 -2.78
CA SER A 79 8.17 -13.38 -2.21
C SER A 79 7.85 -12.27 -3.22
N PHE A 80 7.29 -12.59 -4.39
CA PHE A 80 6.92 -11.69 -5.49
C PHE A 80 8.08 -10.83 -6.02
N HIS A 81 9.32 -11.35 -5.90
CA HIS A 81 10.50 -10.81 -6.56
C HIS A 81 10.61 -11.43 -7.96
N TYR A 82 9.72 -11.03 -8.84
CA TYR A 82 9.51 -11.67 -10.14
C TYR A 82 10.73 -11.62 -11.06
N GLU A 83 11.43 -10.48 -11.11
CA GLU A 83 12.63 -10.34 -11.93
C GLU A 83 13.78 -11.25 -11.46
N GLU A 84 14.03 -11.29 -10.15
CA GLU A 84 15.05 -12.16 -9.57
C GLU A 84 14.66 -13.64 -9.71
N ALA A 85 13.37 -13.95 -9.60
CA ALA A 85 12.85 -15.28 -9.87
C ALA A 85 13.12 -15.69 -11.34
N ALA A 86 12.80 -14.82 -12.30
CA ALA A 86 13.05 -15.06 -13.73
C ALA A 86 14.53 -15.31 -14.02
N LYS A 87 15.44 -14.46 -13.50
CA LYS A 87 16.90 -14.64 -13.61
C LYS A 87 17.35 -16.00 -13.06
N ALA A 88 16.79 -16.41 -11.93
CA ALA A 88 17.12 -17.68 -11.27
C ALA A 88 16.60 -18.88 -12.08
N PHE A 89 15.38 -18.83 -12.63
CA PHE A 89 14.85 -19.87 -13.52
C PHE A 89 15.63 -19.96 -14.83
N GLN A 90 16.02 -18.85 -15.42
CA GLN A 90 16.91 -18.83 -16.59
C GLN A 90 18.26 -19.48 -16.29
N ALA A 91 18.83 -19.24 -15.11
CA ALA A 91 20.06 -19.89 -14.69
C ALA A 91 19.89 -21.41 -14.54
N ALA A 92 18.75 -21.86 -14.00
CA ALA A 92 18.41 -23.29 -13.91
C ALA A 92 18.26 -23.93 -15.31
N ALA A 93 17.54 -23.27 -16.23
CA ALA A 93 17.37 -23.72 -17.61
C ALA A 93 18.70 -23.81 -18.39
N ARG A 94 19.63 -22.86 -18.14
CA ARG A 94 20.98 -22.93 -18.72
C ARG A 94 21.83 -24.06 -18.16
N ALA A 95 21.65 -24.39 -16.87
CA ALA A 95 22.38 -25.46 -16.19
C ALA A 95 21.89 -26.86 -16.62
N ASP A 96 20.62 -26.96 -17.05
CA ASP A 96 19.99 -28.18 -17.53
C ASP A 96 18.91 -27.85 -18.56
N THR A 97 19.24 -27.98 -19.82
CA THR A 97 18.32 -27.67 -20.94
C THR A 97 17.20 -28.71 -21.12
N ALA A 98 17.32 -29.90 -20.51
CA ALA A 98 16.27 -30.92 -20.49
C ALA A 98 15.25 -30.67 -19.37
N PHE A 99 15.57 -29.87 -18.37
CA PHE A 99 14.72 -29.55 -17.24
C PHE A 99 13.62 -28.55 -17.64
N ALA A 100 12.39 -29.00 -17.74
CA ALA A 100 11.28 -28.22 -18.30
C ALA A 100 10.67 -27.18 -17.31
N LEU A 101 10.63 -27.48 -16.00
CA LEU A 101 9.98 -26.63 -15.00
C LEU A 101 10.47 -25.16 -14.99
N PRO A 102 11.77 -24.85 -15.14
CA PRO A 102 12.24 -23.47 -15.15
C PRO A 102 11.56 -22.59 -16.20
N TYR A 103 11.22 -23.13 -17.37
CA TYR A 103 10.54 -22.36 -18.43
C TYR A 103 9.10 -22.01 -18.06
N TRP A 104 8.35 -22.93 -17.43
CA TRP A 104 7.00 -22.65 -16.97
C TRP A 104 7.00 -21.64 -15.81
N PHE A 105 7.90 -21.81 -14.84
CA PHE A 105 7.97 -20.88 -13.72
C PHE A 105 8.54 -19.51 -14.13
N GLU A 106 9.45 -19.43 -15.12
CA GLU A 106 9.86 -18.17 -15.74
C GLU A 106 8.66 -17.49 -16.44
N ALA A 107 7.86 -18.23 -17.21
CA ALA A 107 6.64 -17.69 -17.79
C ALA A 107 5.68 -17.14 -16.72
N PHE A 108 5.55 -17.83 -15.59
CA PHE A 108 4.69 -17.40 -14.49
C PHE A 108 5.14 -16.07 -13.86
N THR A 109 6.42 -15.70 -13.96
CA THR A 109 6.91 -14.39 -13.49
C THR A 109 6.46 -13.21 -14.33
N HIS A 110 5.83 -13.40 -15.47
CA HIS A 110 5.29 -12.32 -16.31
C HIS A 110 3.84 -11.96 -15.97
N SER A 111 3.27 -12.56 -14.93
CA SER A 111 1.94 -12.21 -14.44
C SER A 111 2.00 -11.85 -12.96
N HIS A 112 1.58 -10.61 -12.65
CA HIS A 112 1.55 -10.06 -11.29
C HIS A 112 0.09 -9.72 -10.92
N PRO A 113 -0.81 -10.71 -10.85
CA PRO A 113 -2.24 -10.46 -10.79
C PRO A 113 -2.68 -9.69 -9.54
N LEU A 114 -1.94 -9.83 -8.42
CA LEU A 114 -2.23 -9.06 -7.20
C LEU A 114 -1.93 -7.57 -7.35
N TRP A 115 -1.09 -7.20 -8.33
CA TRP A 115 -0.80 -5.80 -8.69
C TRP A 115 -1.61 -5.32 -9.90
N GLY A 116 -2.39 -6.22 -10.53
CA GLY A 116 -3.16 -5.93 -11.74
C GLY A 116 -2.28 -5.77 -12.98
N GLU A 117 -1.13 -6.42 -12.99
CA GLU A 117 -0.17 -6.44 -14.10
C GLU A 117 -0.13 -7.85 -14.70
N ASP A 118 -0.27 -7.93 -16.01
CA ASP A 118 -0.33 -9.21 -16.72
C ASP A 118 0.23 -9.05 -18.13
N ASP A 119 1.30 -9.77 -18.45
CA ASP A 119 1.87 -9.83 -19.80
C ASP A 119 1.86 -11.28 -20.33
N PRO A 120 0.70 -11.78 -20.75
CA PRO A 120 0.60 -13.14 -21.28
C PRO A 120 1.34 -13.31 -22.62
N LYS A 121 1.66 -12.22 -23.31
CA LYS A 121 2.46 -12.27 -24.54
C LYS A 121 3.92 -12.60 -24.22
N ALA A 122 4.53 -11.92 -23.26
CA ALA A 122 5.89 -12.23 -22.82
C ALA A 122 5.98 -13.65 -22.24
N ALA A 123 4.99 -14.05 -21.40
CA ALA A 123 4.92 -15.41 -20.87
C ALA A 123 4.89 -16.46 -21.98
N ARG A 124 4.05 -16.29 -23.00
CA ARG A 124 4.00 -17.20 -24.16
C ARG A 124 5.30 -17.23 -24.97
N GLN A 125 6.02 -16.12 -25.07
CA GLN A 125 7.35 -16.08 -25.69
C GLN A 125 8.35 -16.94 -24.93
N VAL A 126 8.33 -16.90 -23.60
CA VAL A 126 9.16 -17.82 -22.78
C VAL A 126 8.81 -19.27 -23.06
N LEU A 127 7.52 -19.62 -23.08
CA LEU A 127 7.04 -20.96 -23.32
C LEU A 127 7.44 -21.50 -24.70
N THR A 128 7.50 -20.67 -25.74
CA THR A 128 7.95 -21.11 -27.09
C THR A 128 9.39 -21.59 -27.11
N ARG A 129 10.24 -21.18 -26.16
CA ARG A 129 11.61 -21.68 -26.01
C ARG A 129 11.64 -23.16 -25.56
N LEU A 130 10.59 -23.62 -24.86
CA LEU A 130 10.45 -25.01 -24.43
C LEU A 130 9.87 -25.87 -25.54
N GLY A 131 8.98 -25.36 -26.38
CA GLY A 131 8.38 -26.06 -27.49
C GLY A 131 7.27 -25.27 -28.19
N PRO A 132 6.91 -25.63 -29.44
CA PRO A 132 5.99 -24.83 -30.26
C PRO A 132 4.52 -24.90 -29.81
N THR A 133 4.10 -25.99 -29.17
CA THR A 133 2.71 -26.18 -28.72
C THR A 133 2.67 -26.60 -27.26
N PRO A 134 1.55 -26.34 -26.54
CA PRO A 134 1.39 -26.82 -25.18
C PRO A 134 1.63 -28.32 -25.03
N GLN A 135 1.11 -29.12 -25.95
CA GLN A 135 1.31 -30.58 -25.95
C GLN A 135 2.79 -30.94 -26.04
N ALA A 136 3.53 -30.39 -27.02
CA ALA A 136 4.96 -30.64 -27.19
C ALA A 136 5.78 -30.21 -25.95
N ARG A 137 5.37 -29.13 -25.27
CA ARG A 137 6.01 -28.68 -24.03
C ARG A 137 5.75 -29.64 -22.87
N LEU A 138 4.50 -30.09 -22.70
CA LEU A 138 4.12 -31.04 -21.65
C LEU A 138 4.79 -32.42 -21.81
N GLU A 139 5.12 -32.82 -23.04
CA GLU A 139 5.88 -34.05 -23.31
C GLU A 139 7.33 -33.96 -22.83
N ARG A 140 7.86 -32.75 -22.63
CA ARG A 140 9.21 -32.54 -22.07
C ARG A 140 9.29 -32.70 -20.56
N ALA A 141 8.16 -32.74 -19.86
CA ALA A 141 8.16 -32.95 -18.40
C ALA A 141 8.62 -34.39 -18.09
N ALA A 142 9.66 -34.52 -17.30
CA ALA A 142 10.26 -35.81 -16.96
C ALA A 142 9.37 -36.69 -16.04
N THR A 143 8.47 -36.06 -15.26
CA THR A 143 7.59 -36.75 -14.33
C THR A 143 6.13 -36.32 -14.50
N PRO A 144 5.16 -37.19 -14.13
CA PRO A 144 3.74 -36.82 -14.13
C PRO A 144 3.43 -35.64 -13.22
N ARG A 145 4.17 -35.46 -12.10
CA ARG A 145 4.05 -34.32 -11.20
C ARG A 145 4.50 -33.02 -11.86
N GLU A 146 5.67 -33.00 -12.49
CA GLU A 146 6.16 -31.83 -13.22
C GLU A 146 5.24 -31.44 -14.38
N ARG A 147 4.71 -32.45 -15.08
CA ARG A 147 3.72 -32.25 -16.15
C ARG A 147 2.45 -31.58 -15.62
N ALA A 148 2.01 -31.91 -14.40
CA ALA A 148 0.82 -31.31 -13.79
C ALA A 148 1.05 -29.82 -13.43
N TYR A 149 2.24 -29.44 -12.93
CA TYR A 149 2.61 -28.04 -12.75
C TYR A 149 2.65 -27.29 -14.09
N GLY A 150 3.30 -27.87 -15.10
CA GLY A 150 3.33 -27.30 -16.45
C GLY A 150 1.93 -27.10 -17.01
N ALA A 151 1.04 -28.08 -16.90
CA ALA A 151 -0.33 -27.99 -17.37
C ALA A 151 -1.14 -26.87 -16.70
N ALA A 152 -0.92 -26.63 -15.40
CA ALA A 152 -1.56 -25.54 -14.68
C ALA A 152 -1.10 -24.17 -15.20
N ILE A 153 0.20 -24.01 -15.48
CA ILE A 153 0.75 -22.77 -16.02
C ILE A 153 0.36 -22.56 -17.49
N GLU A 154 0.32 -23.63 -18.30
CA GLU A 154 -0.20 -23.56 -19.68
C GLU A 154 -1.66 -23.10 -19.71
N ALA A 155 -2.50 -23.62 -18.80
CA ALA A 155 -3.89 -23.19 -18.70
C ALA A 155 -4.02 -21.72 -18.27
N PHE A 156 -3.10 -21.23 -17.42
CA PHE A 156 -3.07 -19.84 -17.00
C PHE A 156 -2.67 -18.87 -18.12
N PHE A 157 -1.91 -19.31 -19.11
CA PHE A 157 -1.52 -18.48 -20.25
C PHE A 157 -2.25 -18.83 -21.56
N ALA A 158 -3.38 -19.54 -21.45
CA ALA A 158 -4.30 -19.73 -22.58
C ALA A 158 -4.85 -18.39 -23.07
N ASP A 159 -5.24 -18.35 -24.37
CA ASP A 159 -5.74 -17.12 -25.00
C ASP A 159 -7.22 -16.89 -24.66
N THR A 160 -7.48 -16.40 -23.44
CA THR A 160 -8.82 -16.12 -22.93
C THR A 160 -8.76 -15.04 -21.82
N SER A 161 -9.89 -14.68 -21.23
CA SER A 161 -9.98 -13.66 -20.17
C SER A 161 -9.29 -14.11 -18.88
N ILE A 162 -8.84 -13.13 -18.09
CA ILE A 162 -8.06 -13.38 -16.86
C ILE A 162 -8.84 -14.19 -15.81
N ASP A 163 -10.14 -13.97 -15.68
CA ASP A 163 -11.01 -14.71 -14.76
C ASP A 163 -11.10 -16.20 -15.12
N VAL A 164 -11.21 -16.52 -16.42
CA VAL A 164 -11.18 -17.91 -16.94
C VAL A 164 -9.83 -18.55 -16.69
N ARG A 165 -8.74 -17.84 -16.97
CA ARG A 165 -7.36 -18.31 -16.76
C ARG A 165 -7.05 -18.53 -15.28
N ALA A 166 -7.46 -17.60 -14.41
CA ALA A 166 -7.28 -17.70 -12.96
C ALA A 166 -8.05 -18.90 -12.37
N ARG A 167 -9.27 -19.15 -12.85
CA ARG A 167 -10.04 -20.36 -12.50
C ARG A 167 -9.32 -21.62 -12.92
N ALA A 168 -8.85 -21.70 -14.16
CA ALA A 168 -8.16 -22.86 -14.70
C ALA A 168 -6.88 -23.17 -13.91
N LEU A 169 -6.09 -22.14 -13.53
CA LEU A 169 -4.93 -22.29 -12.66
C LEU A 169 -5.32 -22.87 -11.30
N ALA A 170 -6.32 -22.26 -10.64
CA ALA A 170 -6.75 -22.68 -9.31
C ALA A 170 -7.31 -24.11 -9.30
N ASP A 171 -8.13 -24.49 -10.28
CA ASP A 171 -8.68 -25.83 -10.37
C ASP A 171 -7.60 -26.88 -10.69
N SER A 172 -6.62 -26.54 -11.55
CA SER A 172 -5.47 -27.38 -11.84
C SER A 172 -4.57 -27.60 -10.61
N MET A 173 -4.24 -26.53 -9.88
CA MET A 173 -3.42 -26.61 -8.68
C MET A 173 -4.13 -27.40 -7.56
N ARG A 174 -5.45 -27.24 -7.42
CA ARG A 174 -6.25 -28.03 -6.47
C ARG A 174 -6.24 -29.53 -6.83
N SER A 175 -6.37 -29.87 -8.12
CA SER A 175 -6.26 -31.24 -8.60
C SER A 175 -4.87 -31.83 -8.31
N LEU A 176 -3.81 -31.03 -8.54
CA LEU A 176 -2.44 -31.40 -8.24
C LEU A 176 -2.24 -31.69 -6.75
N THR A 177 -2.68 -30.79 -5.85
CA THR A 177 -2.59 -30.99 -4.40
C THR A 177 -3.39 -32.22 -3.94
N SER A 178 -4.55 -32.49 -4.56
CA SER A 178 -5.33 -33.70 -4.22
C SER A 178 -4.60 -34.98 -4.64
N ARG A 179 -3.83 -34.95 -5.71
CA ARG A 179 -3.04 -36.10 -6.21
C ARG A 179 -1.74 -36.29 -5.44
N TYR A 180 -1.15 -35.20 -4.94
CA TYR A 180 0.11 -35.17 -4.20
C TYR A 180 -0.08 -34.44 -2.86
N PRO A 181 -0.77 -35.05 -1.87
CA PRO A 181 -1.15 -34.36 -0.63
C PRO A 181 0.04 -33.95 0.24
N ASP A 182 1.18 -34.63 0.12
CA ASP A 182 2.41 -34.32 0.86
C ASP A 182 3.28 -33.26 0.16
N ASP A 183 2.85 -32.76 -1.01
CA ASP A 183 3.56 -31.74 -1.75
C ASP A 183 3.23 -30.34 -1.20
N LEU A 184 4.09 -29.84 -0.31
CA LEU A 184 3.91 -28.53 0.32
C LEU A 184 3.92 -27.38 -0.71
N GLU A 185 4.71 -27.50 -1.78
CA GLU A 185 4.73 -26.47 -2.83
C GLU A 185 3.41 -26.47 -3.62
N ALA A 186 2.84 -27.64 -3.90
CA ALA A 186 1.53 -27.72 -4.53
C ALA A 186 0.45 -27.08 -3.65
N ALA A 187 0.51 -27.29 -2.34
CA ALA A 187 -0.41 -26.66 -1.40
C ALA A 187 -0.21 -25.13 -1.35
N ALA A 188 1.04 -24.63 -1.33
CA ALA A 188 1.37 -23.22 -1.34
C ALA A 188 0.89 -22.54 -2.63
N PHE A 189 1.22 -23.10 -3.80
CA PHE A 189 0.75 -22.57 -5.10
C PHE A 189 -0.77 -22.71 -5.27
N THR A 190 -1.42 -23.69 -4.63
CA THR A 190 -2.88 -23.75 -4.60
C THR A 190 -3.47 -22.57 -3.83
N SER A 191 -2.87 -22.20 -2.69
CA SER A 191 -3.29 -21.00 -1.95
C SER A 191 -3.15 -19.75 -2.81
N LEU A 192 -1.99 -19.53 -3.45
CA LEU A 192 -1.76 -18.40 -4.36
C LEU A 192 -2.77 -18.38 -5.53
N ALA A 193 -2.98 -19.51 -6.19
CA ALA A 193 -3.91 -19.61 -7.31
C ALA A 193 -5.36 -19.29 -6.90
N LEU A 194 -5.76 -19.66 -5.68
CA LEU A 194 -7.07 -19.31 -5.12
C LEU A 194 -7.15 -17.81 -4.77
N ILE A 195 -6.09 -17.20 -4.25
CA ILE A 195 -6.02 -15.74 -4.03
C ILE A 195 -6.26 -15.01 -5.37
N ILE A 196 -5.57 -15.42 -6.43
CA ILE A 196 -5.70 -14.84 -7.77
C ILE A 196 -7.15 -15.01 -8.28
N ALA A 197 -7.71 -16.22 -8.21
CA ALA A 197 -9.04 -16.51 -8.71
C ALA A 197 -10.16 -15.76 -7.94
N ILE A 198 -9.99 -15.57 -6.62
CA ILE A 198 -10.92 -14.78 -5.80
C ILE A 198 -10.86 -13.30 -6.20
N ARG A 199 -9.65 -12.76 -6.38
CA ARG A 199 -9.45 -11.38 -6.80
C ARG A 199 -10.05 -11.07 -8.16
N GLU A 200 -10.01 -12.02 -9.08
CA GLU A 200 -10.53 -11.87 -10.45
C GLU A 200 -12.02 -12.26 -10.57
N ASP A 201 -12.74 -12.44 -9.44
CA ASP A 201 -14.14 -12.84 -9.41
C ASP A 201 -14.42 -14.12 -10.26
N ALA A 202 -13.46 -15.05 -10.26
CA ALA A 202 -13.44 -16.19 -11.15
C ALA A 202 -14.48 -17.28 -10.82
N TYR A 203 -15.18 -17.17 -9.69
CA TYR A 203 -16.18 -18.13 -9.22
C TYR A 203 -17.50 -17.44 -8.83
N PRO A 204 -18.64 -18.14 -8.93
CA PRO A 204 -19.89 -17.69 -8.33
C PRO A 204 -19.75 -17.45 -6.81
N PRO A 205 -20.55 -16.54 -6.19
CA PRO A 205 -20.39 -16.14 -4.79
C PRO A 205 -20.36 -17.28 -3.76
N ASP A 206 -21.20 -18.30 -3.91
CA ASP A 206 -21.22 -19.43 -2.98
C ASP A 206 -19.98 -20.33 -3.11
N THR A 207 -19.50 -20.52 -4.33
CA THR A 207 -18.23 -21.21 -4.59
C THR A 207 -17.06 -20.42 -4.06
N MET A 208 -17.09 -19.08 -4.19
CA MET A 208 -16.06 -18.15 -3.69
C MET A 208 -15.79 -18.36 -2.20
N LYS A 209 -16.84 -18.45 -1.38
CA LYS A 209 -16.72 -18.70 0.08
C LYS A 209 -15.99 -20.01 0.38
N VAL A 210 -16.33 -21.08 -0.35
CA VAL A 210 -15.65 -22.39 -0.20
C VAL A 210 -14.18 -22.29 -0.61
N ARG A 211 -13.88 -21.58 -1.69
CA ARG A 211 -12.51 -21.37 -2.17
C ARG A 211 -11.68 -20.53 -1.20
N ALA A 212 -12.29 -19.49 -0.61
CA ALA A 212 -11.63 -18.69 0.42
C ALA A 212 -11.22 -19.53 1.62
N LYS A 213 -12.08 -20.41 2.10
CA LYS A 213 -11.72 -21.35 3.17
C LYS A 213 -10.57 -22.28 2.76
N GLN A 214 -10.63 -22.89 1.57
CA GLN A 214 -9.56 -23.75 1.07
C GLN A 214 -8.22 -23.02 0.93
N MET A 215 -8.24 -21.76 0.49
CA MET A 215 -7.07 -20.90 0.40
C MET A 215 -6.34 -20.78 1.75
N VAL A 216 -7.10 -20.49 2.82
CA VAL A 216 -6.58 -20.40 4.19
C VAL A 216 -6.00 -21.74 4.63
N GLU A 217 -6.81 -22.81 4.55
CA GLU A 217 -6.42 -24.15 5.00
C GLU A 217 -5.11 -24.62 4.35
N ARG A 218 -4.89 -24.30 3.06
CA ARG A 218 -3.65 -24.65 2.36
C ARG A 218 -2.45 -23.86 2.87
N ALA A 219 -2.58 -22.54 3.05
CA ALA A 219 -1.50 -21.73 3.58
C ALA A 219 -1.14 -22.10 5.03
N GLU A 220 -2.14 -22.33 5.88
CA GLU A 220 -1.94 -22.77 7.28
C GLU A 220 -1.28 -24.15 7.35
N HIS A 221 -1.70 -25.10 6.51
CA HIS A 221 -1.08 -26.42 6.42
C HIS A 221 0.42 -26.30 6.12
N VAL A 222 0.79 -25.52 5.10
CA VAL A 222 2.18 -25.34 4.72
C VAL A 222 2.96 -24.61 5.82
N PHE A 223 2.40 -23.55 6.42
CA PHE A 223 3.08 -22.79 7.48
C PHE A 223 3.29 -23.64 8.74
N THR A 224 2.36 -24.53 9.05
CA THR A 224 2.49 -25.47 10.18
C THR A 224 3.57 -26.50 9.91
N ALA A 225 3.61 -27.07 8.70
CA ALA A 225 4.61 -28.09 8.31
C ALA A 225 6.01 -27.50 8.13
N ASN A 226 6.10 -26.28 7.61
CA ASN A 226 7.36 -25.54 7.40
C ASN A 226 7.19 -24.07 7.82
N PRO A 227 7.45 -23.72 9.07
CA PRO A 227 7.35 -22.32 9.56
C PRO A 227 8.32 -21.34 8.90
N ASN A 228 9.30 -21.82 8.13
CA ASN A 228 10.24 -21.01 7.36
C ASN A 228 9.90 -20.94 5.87
N HIS A 229 8.72 -21.41 5.47
CA HIS A 229 8.27 -21.35 4.08
C HIS A 229 7.82 -19.93 3.71
N PRO A 230 8.49 -19.24 2.75
CA PRO A 230 8.20 -17.84 2.44
C PRO A 230 6.78 -17.66 1.90
N GLY A 231 6.35 -18.52 0.97
CA GLY A 231 5.00 -18.45 0.38
C GLY A 231 3.89 -18.65 1.39
N ALA A 232 4.04 -19.57 2.34
CA ALA A 232 3.00 -19.82 3.33
C ALA A 232 2.76 -18.60 4.23
N ALA A 233 3.84 -18.00 4.77
CA ALA A 233 3.73 -16.79 5.58
C ALA A 233 3.16 -15.61 4.77
N HIS A 234 3.61 -15.45 3.53
CA HIS A 234 3.15 -14.40 2.62
C HIS A 234 1.65 -14.53 2.29
N TYR A 235 1.23 -15.73 1.91
CA TYR A 235 -0.16 -15.95 1.49
C TYR A 235 -1.15 -15.85 2.65
N LEU A 236 -0.77 -16.22 3.88
CA LEU A 236 -1.59 -15.96 5.07
C LEU A 236 -1.82 -14.46 5.31
N ILE A 237 -0.84 -13.61 4.99
CA ILE A 237 -1.03 -12.16 5.05
C ILE A 237 -2.05 -11.72 3.99
N HIS A 238 -1.92 -12.17 2.74
CA HIS A 238 -2.87 -11.84 1.67
C HIS A 238 -4.28 -12.40 1.90
N VAL A 239 -4.41 -13.53 2.62
CA VAL A 239 -5.71 -14.01 3.08
C VAL A 239 -6.41 -12.96 3.94
N SER A 240 -5.66 -12.31 4.86
CA SER A 240 -6.22 -11.26 5.71
C SER A 240 -6.70 -10.05 4.90
N ASP A 241 -6.10 -9.77 3.74
CA ASP A 241 -6.54 -8.70 2.85
C ASP A 241 -7.90 -8.98 2.21
N GLN A 242 -8.24 -10.24 2.00
CA GLN A 242 -9.52 -10.67 1.43
C GLN A 242 -10.62 -10.78 2.49
N ASP A 243 -10.29 -11.26 3.69
CA ASP A 243 -11.23 -11.45 4.79
C ASP A 243 -10.67 -10.90 6.12
N PRO A 244 -11.27 -9.82 6.66
CA PRO A 244 -10.86 -9.22 7.93
C PRO A 244 -10.85 -10.21 9.12
N SER A 245 -11.66 -11.26 9.10
CA SER A 245 -11.72 -12.26 10.18
C SER A 245 -10.40 -13.02 10.36
N PHE A 246 -9.58 -13.09 9.30
CA PHE A 246 -8.26 -13.71 9.32
C PHE A 246 -7.11 -12.77 9.74
N THR A 247 -7.38 -11.51 10.03
CA THR A 247 -6.30 -10.58 10.40
C THR A 247 -5.56 -11.00 11.68
N THR A 248 -6.29 -11.34 12.75
CA THR A 248 -5.66 -11.82 13.99
C THR A 248 -5.00 -13.19 13.83
N PRO A 249 -5.61 -14.19 13.18
CA PRO A 249 -4.95 -15.46 12.86
C PRO A 249 -3.66 -15.31 12.02
N ALA A 250 -3.57 -14.34 11.11
CA ALA A 250 -2.38 -14.10 10.29
C ALA A 250 -1.20 -13.43 11.05
N LEU A 251 -1.42 -12.90 12.26
CA LEU A 251 -0.40 -12.15 13.00
C LEU A 251 0.89 -12.95 13.28
N PRO A 252 0.88 -14.26 13.65
CA PRO A 252 2.10 -15.04 13.80
C PRO A 252 2.91 -15.13 12.49
N ALA A 253 2.25 -15.36 11.35
CA ALA A 253 2.88 -15.40 10.04
C ALA A 253 3.46 -14.04 9.65
N ALA A 254 2.73 -12.94 9.88
CA ALA A 254 3.20 -11.59 9.66
C ALA A 254 4.48 -11.28 10.48
N ARG A 255 4.52 -11.61 11.77
CA ARG A 255 5.69 -11.42 12.61
C ARG A 255 6.89 -12.32 12.23
N ALA A 256 6.63 -13.45 11.57
CA ALA A 256 7.67 -14.36 11.10
C ALA A 256 8.26 -13.94 9.75
N TYR A 257 7.44 -13.43 8.82
CA TYR A 257 7.80 -13.32 7.41
C TYR A 257 9.04 -12.48 7.13
N ALA A 258 9.19 -11.31 7.76
CA ALA A 258 10.39 -10.48 7.63
C ALA A 258 11.69 -11.14 8.14
N ARG A 259 11.60 -12.19 8.96
CA ARG A 259 12.75 -12.99 9.39
C ARG A 259 12.99 -14.19 8.48
N ILE A 260 11.93 -14.70 7.85
CA ILE A 260 11.99 -15.81 6.89
C ILE A 260 12.72 -15.36 5.63
N ALA A 261 12.35 -14.21 5.05
CA ALA A 261 12.91 -13.69 3.81
C ALA A 261 13.43 -12.23 3.97
N PRO A 262 14.46 -12.01 4.82
CA PRO A 262 14.93 -10.66 5.14
C PRO A 262 15.60 -9.93 3.99
N ASP A 263 15.99 -10.65 2.94
CA ASP A 263 16.67 -10.10 1.78
C ASP A 263 15.69 -9.83 0.60
N ALA A 264 14.38 -10.02 0.82
CA ALA A 264 13.31 -9.64 -0.09
C ALA A 264 12.61 -8.38 0.43
N SER A 265 12.70 -7.25 -0.29
CA SER A 265 12.12 -5.96 0.12
C SER A 265 10.62 -6.06 0.37
N HIS A 266 9.90 -6.78 -0.50
CA HIS A 266 8.48 -7.04 -0.35
C HIS A 266 8.13 -7.84 0.92
N ALA A 267 8.96 -8.83 1.31
CA ALA A 267 8.76 -9.60 2.54
C ALA A 267 8.96 -8.75 3.81
N LEU A 268 9.73 -7.68 3.73
CA LEU A 268 9.88 -6.70 4.80
C LEU A 268 8.66 -5.80 4.94
N HIS A 269 7.94 -5.53 3.84
CA HIS A 269 6.74 -4.70 3.79
C HIS A 269 5.48 -5.46 4.22
N MET A 270 5.26 -6.66 3.70
CA MET A 270 4.01 -7.40 3.81
C MET A 270 3.44 -7.57 5.23
N PRO A 271 4.25 -7.78 6.29
CA PRO A 271 3.74 -7.81 7.66
C PRO A 271 2.90 -6.58 8.03
N SER A 272 3.19 -5.43 7.42
CA SER A 272 2.51 -4.17 7.72
C SER A 272 1.04 -4.15 7.30
N HIS A 273 0.60 -5.02 6.39
CA HIS A 273 -0.82 -5.18 6.06
C HIS A 273 -1.63 -5.66 7.27
N VAL A 274 -1.15 -6.70 7.95
CA VAL A 274 -1.77 -7.21 9.19
C VAL A 274 -1.64 -6.19 10.32
N PHE A 275 -0.46 -5.59 10.49
CA PHE A 275 -0.22 -4.61 11.55
C PHE A 275 -1.10 -3.36 11.40
N LEU A 276 -1.29 -2.85 10.17
CA LEU A 276 -2.17 -1.73 9.88
C LEU A 276 -3.61 -2.03 10.28
N ARG A 277 -4.12 -3.20 9.91
CA ARG A 277 -5.50 -3.63 10.22
C ARG A 277 -5.72 -3.82 11.73
N LEU A 278 -4.67 -4.09 12.48
CA LEU A 278 -4.69 -4.20 13.95
C LEU A 278 -4.35 -2.87 14.64
N GLY A 279 -4.04 -1.81 13.89
CA GLY A 279 -3.63 -0.52 14.44
C GLY A 279 -2.32 -0.56 15.22
N LEU A 280 -1.40 -1.46 14.83
CA LEU A 280 -0.08 -1.64 15.45
C LEU A 280 0.96 -0.72 14.77
N TRP A 281 0.80 0.59 14.96
CA TRP A 281 1.50 1.62 14.18
C TRP A 281 3.02 1.57 14.29
N ASP A 282 3.57 1.21 15.45
CA ASP A 282 5.03 1.05 15.62
C ASP A 282 5.57 -0.11 14.78
N GLU A 283 4.82 -1.22 14.67
CA GLU A 283 5.18 -2.38 13.87
C GLU A 283 5.02 -2.09 12.37
N VAL A 284 3.98 -1.32 11.97
CA VAL A 284 3.84 -0.81 10.59
C VAL A 284 5.06 0.04 10.21
N ALA A 285 5.44 0.99 11.07
CA ALA A 285 6.60 1.84 10.82
C ALA A 285 7.89 1.03 10.71
N ALA A 286 8.18 0.17 11.68
CA ALA A 286 9.41 -0.64 11.69
C ALA A 286 9.51 -1.59 10.48
N SER A 287 8.38 -2.15 10.02
CA SER A 287 8.31 -3.00 8.82
C SER A 287 8.71 -2.20 7.58
N ASN A 288 8.09 -1.04 7.39
CA ASN A 288 8.27 -0.25 6.18
C ASN A 288 9.56 0.61 6.19
N GLU A 289 10.11 0.98 7.34
CA GLU A 289 11.46 1.56 7.44
C GLU A 289 12.50 0.60 6.84
N ARG A 290 12.39 -0.69 7.15
CA ARG A 290 13.29 -1.74 6.60
C ARG A 290 13.05 -1.97 5.11
N SER A 291 11.78 -2.09 4.69
CA SER A 291 11.42 -2.29 3.29
C SER A 291 11.90 -1.12 2.42
N TRP A 292 11.62 0.11 2.83
CA TRP A 292 12.08 1.30 2.12
C TRP A 292 13.60 1.38 2.01
N ALA A 293 14.32 1.03 3.09
CA ALA A 293 15.77 0.97 3.06
C ALA A 293 16.29 -0.13 2.12
N ALA A 294 15.62 -1.30 2.05
CA ALA A 294 15.96 -2.38 1.13
C ALA A 294 15.72 -1.98 -0.33
N SER A 295 14.54 -1.44 -0.66
CA SER A 295 14.21 -0.94 -2.00
C SER A 295 15.22 0.10 -2.51
N ARG A 296 15.66 1.02 -1.64
CA ARG A 296 16.71 1.99 -2.01
C ARG A 296 18.07 1.35 -2.29
N ARG A 297 18.43 0.29 -1.56
CA ARG A 297 19.67 -0.47 -1.82
C ARG A 297 19.57 -1.24 -3.14
N GLU A 298 18.44 -1.87 -3.42
CA GLU A 298 18.15 -2.54 -4.70
C GLU A 298 18.25 -1.55 -5.86
N MET A 299 17.59 -0.40 -5.77
CA MET A 299 17.68 0.67 -6.76
C MET A 299 19.13 1.09 -7.04
N ALA A 300 19.93 1.30 -5.99
CA ALA A 300 21.32 1.73 -6.13
C ALA A 300 22.21 0.63 -6.74
N ARG A 301 22.00 -0.64 -6.36
CA ARG A 301 22.74 -1.79 -6.87
C ARG A 301 22.45 -2.04 -8.35
N ASP A 302 21.18 -1.98 -8.73
CA ASP A 302 20.70 -2.38 -10.05
C ASP A 302 20.53 -1.18 -11.00
N HIS A 303 20.95 0.03 -10.56
CA HIS A 303 20.87 1.29 -11.30
C HIS A 303 19.44 1.62 -11.80
N LEU A 304 18.43 1.29 -10.99
CA LEU A 304 17.03 1.50 -11.32
C LEU A 304 16.65 2.98 -11.20
N SER A 305 15.60 3.37 -11.91
CA SER A 305 15.04 4.73 -11.82
C SER A 305 14.27 4.95 -10.51
N GLY A 306 14.08 6.20 -10.11
CA GLY A 306 13.26 6.52 -8.94
C GLY A 306 11.79 6.07 -9.07
N ALA A 307 11.30 5.81 -10.29
CA ALA A 307 9.96 5.30 -10.55
C ALA A 307 9.77 3.84 -10.11
N GLU A 308 10.87 3.08 -10.00
CA GLU A 308 10.87 1.66 -9.60
C GLU A 308 11.01 1.46 -8.09
N LEU A 309 11.12 2.55 -7.32
CA LEU A 309 11.10 2.49 -5.87
C LEU A 309 9.74 2.01 -5.35
N ASP A 310 9.76 1.24 -4.28
CA ASP A 310 8.55 0.75 -3.60
C ASP A 310 7.79 1.91 -2.93
N SER A 311 7.03 2.65 -3.75
CA SER A 311 6.16 3.74 -3.30
C SER A 311 5.01 3.24 -2.41
N HIS A 312 4.66 1.95 -2.51
CA HIS A 312 3.61 1.34 -1.71
C HIS A 312 4.02 1.22 -0.23
N SER A 313 5.22 0.71 0.06
CA SER A 313 5.75 0.67 1.43
C SER A 313 5.93 2.07 2.03
N LEU A 314 6.28 3.05 1.19
CA LEU A 314 6.43 4.44 1.62
C LEU A 314 5.10 5.06 2.08
N LEU A 315 3.99 4.70 1.41
CA LEU A 315 2.65 5.14 1.80
C LEU A 315 2.25 4.60 3.19
N PHE A 316 2.52 3.29 3.45
CA PHE A 316 2.28 2.67 4.76
C PHE A 316 3.15 3.32 5.86
N LEU A 317 4.42 3.58 5.57
CA LEU A 317 5.34 4.24 6.49
C LEU A 317 4.86 5.64 6.85
N SER A 318 4.45 6.43 5.85
CA SER A 318 3.91 7.78 6.04
C SER A 318 2.67 7.74 6.93
N TYR A 319 1.75 6.82 6.64
CA TYR A 319 0.52 6.68 7.43
C TYR A 319 0.80 6.29 8.88
N ALA A 320 1.71 5.34 9.12
CA ALA A 320 2.10 4.97 10.49
C ALA A 320 2.72 6.14 11.27
N TYR A 321 3.55 6.96 10.61
CA TYR A 321 4.10 8.16 11.23
C TYR A 321 3.00 9.18 11.56
N LEU A 322 2.05 9.39 10.66
CA LEU A 322 0.93 10.31 10.87
C LEU A 322 0.05 9.85 12.04
N GLN A 323 -0.30 8.55 12.09
CA GLN A 323 -1.07 7.99 13.20
C GLN A 323 -0.33 8.07 14.54
N SER A 324 1.00 7.93 14.53
CA SER A 324 1.84 8.03 15.74
C SER A 324 2.19 9.48 16.16
N GLY A 325 1.65 10.49 15.47
CA GLY A 325 1.97 11.89 15.73
C GLY A 325 3.39 12.31 15.30
N ARG A 326 4.11 11.49 14.54
CA ARG A 326 5.46 11.77 13.99
C ARG A 326 5.36 12.54 12.67
N TRP A 327 4.75 13.72 12.71
CA TRP A 327 4.38 14.47 11.51
C TRP A 327 5.57 15.06 10.76
N ARG A 328 6.63 15.42 11.49
CA ARG A 328 7.89 15.87 10.86
C ARG A 328 8.54 14.76 10.05
N ALA A 329 8.52 13.53 10.58
CA ALA A 329 9.02 12.37 9.87
C ALA A 329 8.19 12.07 8.61
N ALA A 330 6.85 12.11 8.70
CA ALA A 330 5.98 11.95 7.53
C ALA A 330 6.24 13.02 6.45
N ARG A 331 6.40 14.30 6.85
CA ARG A 331 6.76 15.38 5.92
C ARG A 331 8.09 15.11 5.24
N ALA A 332 9.11 14.69 5.98
CA ALA A 332 10.42 14.36 5.41
C ALA A 332 10.36 13.24 4.36
N LEU A 333 9.42 12.28 4.52
CA LEU A 333 9.16 11.26 3.50
C LEU A 333 8.55 11.86 2.22
N VAL A 334 7.57 12.76 2.33
CA VAL A 334 7.00 13.47 1.17
C VAL A 334 8.08 14.24 0.42
N ASP A 335 8.94 14.96 1.14
CA ASP A 335 10.05 15.71 0.54
C ASP A 335 11.09 14.78 -0.11
N SER A 336 11.36 13.63 0.49
CA SER A 336 12.24 12.60 -0.08
C SER A 336 11.64 12.00 -1.35
N ALA A 337 10.35 11.65 -1.33
CA ALA A 337 9.65 11.12 -2.48
C ALA A 337 9.65 12.12 -3.65
N ARG A 338 9.42 13.42 -3.38
CA ARG A 338 9.50 14.46 -4.41
C ARG A 338 10.86 14.51 -5.09
N ARG A 339 11.95 14.38 -4.34
CA ARG A 339 13.31 14.45 -4.90
C ARG A 339 13.65 13.23 -5.75
N VAL A 340 13.19 12.05 -5.37
CA VAL A 340 13.62 10.78 -5.98
C VAL A 340 12.63 10.32 -7.04
N ILE A 341 11.33 10.45 -6.79
CA ILE A 341 10.26 9.91 -7.64
C ILE A 341 9.70 11.02 -8.55
N GLY A 342 9.57 12.25 -8.04
CA GLY A 342 8.76 13.32 -8.64
C GLY A 342 9.21 13.85 -9.99
N ASN A 343 10.47 13.58 -10.41
CA ASN A 343 11.04 14.05 -11.67
C ASN A 343 11.27 12.92 -12.69
N THR A 344 10.85 11.70 -12.38
CA THR A 344 10.96 10.60 -13.32
C THR A 344 9.79 10.62 -14.29
N ASP A 345 10.09 10.86 -15.56
CA ASP A 345 9.16 10.52 -16.63
C ASP A 345 8.87 9.03 -16.56
N VAL A 346 7.59 8.70 -16.63
CA VAL A 346 7.13 7.31 -16.61
C VAL A 346 7.80 6.59 -17.78
N SER A 347 8.78 5.77 -17.48
CA SER A 347 9.21 4.76 -18.44
C SER A 347 8.06 3.77 -18.61
N ALA A 348 7.94 3.19 -19.80
CA ALA A 348 6.88 2.26 -20.15
C ALA A 348 6.76 1.02 -19.24
N ALA A 349 7.66 0.86 -18.27
CA ALA A 349 7.73 -0.28 -17.36
C ALA A 349 7.06 -0.03 -15.99
N SER A 350 6.92 1.22 -15.51
CA SER A 350 6.22 1.50 -14.28
C SER A 350 4.84 2.10 -14.57
N HIS A 351 3.81 1.34 -14.30
CA HIS A 351 2.42 1.65 -14.63
C HIS A 351 1.77 2.71 -13.72
N ILE A 352 2.50 3.32 -12.80
CA ILE A 352 2.02 4.43 -11.95
C ILE A 352 2.96 5.60 -12.14
N ASP A 353 2.41 6.71 -12.66
CA ASP A 353 3.14 7.97 -12.69
C ASP A 353 3.63 8.31 -11.27
N GLY A 354 4.93 8.43 -11.08
CA GLY A 354 5.53 8.78 -9.78
C GLY A 354 4.92 10.03 -9.15
N ARG A 355 4.33 10.92 -9.97
CA ARG A 355 3.58 12.10 -9.51
C ARG A 355 2.30 11.72 -8.76
N TYR A 356 1.63 10.60 -9.11
CA TYR A 356 0.48 10.09 -8.33
C TYR A 356 0.93 9.59 -6.96
N ALA A 357 2.08 8.89 -6.87
CA ALA A 357 2.62 8.44 -5.59
C ALA A 357 2.96 9.63 -4.67
N VAL A 358 3.63 10.66 -5.20
CA VAL A 358 3.98 11.88 -4.45
C VAL A 358 2.73 12.65 -4.02
N SER A 359 1.75 12.82 -4.91
CA SER A 359 0.50 13.53 -4.58
C SER A 359 -0.35 12.75 -3.57
N GLY A 360 -0.36 11.41 -3.65
CA GLY A 360 -1.04 10.55 -2.68
C GLY A 360 -0.45 10.67 -1.27
N LEU A 361 0.89 10.65 -1.16
CA LEU A 361 1.60 10.89 0.11
C LEU A 361 1.27 12.28 0.68
N ALA A 362 1.28 13.32 -0.17
CA ALA A 362 1.01 14.69 0.24
C ALA A 362 -0.46 14.88 0.62
N PHE A 363 -1.40 14.23 -0.10
CA PHE A 363 -2.81 14.22 0.25
C PHE A 363 -3.03 13.56 1.62
N LEU A 364 -2.46 12.39 1.84
CA LEU A 364 -2.56 11.68 3.12
C LEU A 364 -2.02 12.52 4.27
N ALA A 365 -0.86 13.15 4.10
CA ALA A 365 -0.29 14.05 5.10
C ALA A 365 -1.20 15.26 5.38
N ALA A 366 -1.80 15.86 4.35
CA ALA A 366 -2.72 16.99 4.51
C ALA A 366 -4.01 16.56 5.22
N ALA A 367 -4.58 15.41 4.85
CA ALA A 367 -5.79 14.87 5.47
C ALA A 367 -5.61 14.59 6.97
N GLU A 368 -4.45 14.05 7.37
CA GLU A 368 -4.17 13.70 8.77
C GLU A 368 -3.69 14.90 9.62
N THR A 369 -3.17 15.95 9.00
CA THR A 369 -2.60 17.12 9.72
C THR A 369 -3.42 18.40 9.58
N GLY A 370 -4.39 18.45 8.67
CA GLY A 370 -5.13 19.66 8.31
C GLY A 370 -4.32 20.68 7.48
N ARG A 371 -3.10 20.35 7.07
CA ARG A 371 -2.17 21.27 6.37
C ARG A 371 -2.37 21.24 4.86
N TRP A 372 -3.54 21.63 4.39
CA TRP A 372 -3.94 21.51 2.99
C TRP A 372 -3.11 22.33 2.01
N ASN A 373 -2.47 23.42 2.48
CA ASN A 373 -1.55 24.20 1.65
C ASN A 373 -0.27 23.43 1.29
N ASP A 374 0.12 22.44 2.09
CA ASP A 374 1.27 21.56 1.83
C ASP A 374 0.94 20.43 0.84
N ALA A 375 -0.36 20.19 0.55
CA ALA A 375 -0.80 19.15 -0.38
C ALA A 375 -0.32 19.43 -1.82
N VAL A 376 -0.09 18.36 -2.58
CA VAL A 376 0.28 18.41 -4.01
C VAL A 376 -0.92 17.98 -4.83
N LEU A 377 -1.28 18.79 -5.82
CA LEU A 377 -2.36 18.42 -6.72
C LEU A 377 -1.95 17.21 -7.55
N PRO A 378 -2.78 16.16 -7.62
CA PRO A 378 -2.52 15.03 -8.50
C PRO A 378 -2.39 15.46 -9.96
N PRO A 379 -1.63 14.72 -10.79
CA PRO A 379 -1.57 15.00 -12.22
C PRO A 379 -2.96 14.85 -12.86
N THR A 380 -3.22 15.62 -13.92
CA THR A 380 -4.42 15.41 -14.74
C THR A 380 -4.18 14.23 -15.67
N ALA A 381 -5.18 13.36 -15.83
CA ALA A 381 -5.12 12.27 -16.78
C ALA A 381 -4.89 12.78 -18.22
N ARG A 382 -3.95 12.16 -18.93
CA ARG A 382 -3.58 12.57 -20.31
C ARG A 382 -4.43 11.89 -21.39
N GLY A 383 -5.35 11.02 -21.01
CA GLY A 383 -6.20 10.25 -21.92
C GLY A 383 -7.13 9.27 -21.19
N PRO A 384 -7.86 8.40 -21.91
CA PRO A 384 -8.63 7.34 -21.30
C PRO A 384 -7.69 6.33 -20.63
N ALA A 385 -8.10 5.81 -19.47
CA ALA A 385 -7.37 4.77 -18.76
C ALA A 385 -7.31 3.48 -19.60
N GLN A 386 -6.17 2.83 -19.60
CA GLN A 386 -5.92 1.61 -20.39
C GLN A 386 -6.40 0.35 -19.66
N ASN A 387 -6.55 0.42 -18.32
CA ASN A 387 -6.98 -0.68 -17.47
C ASN A 387 -7.67 -0.17 -16.20
N ASP A 388 -8.32 -1.08 -15.46
CA ASP A 388 -9.06 -0.77 -14.23
C ASP A 388 -8.18 -0.12 -13.14
N ARG A 389 -6.90 -0.48 -13.07
CA ARG A 389 -5.95 0.08 -12.11
C ARG A 389 -5.66 1.55 -12.40
N GLU A 390 -5.32 1.88 -13.64
CA GLU A 390 -5.10 3.26 -14.08
C GLU A 390 -6.36 4.10 -13.90
N GLN A 391 -7.52 3.52 -14.19
CA GLN A 391 -8.81 4.17 -13.97
C GLN A 391 -9.04 4.47 -12.49
N PHE A 392 -8.72 3.53 -11.59
CA PHE A 392 -8.83 3.74 -10.13
C PHE A 392 -7.92 4.88 -9.66
N PHE A 393 -6.65 4.93 -10.08
CA PHE A 393 -5.74 6.02 -9.73
C PHE A 393 -6.18 7.37 -10.29
N THR A 394 -6.72 7.38 -11.50
CA THR A 394 -7.26 8.60 -12.10
C THR A 394 -8.45 9.13 -11.30
N LEU A 395 -9.41 8.26 -10.95
CA LEU A 395 -10.59 8.65 -10.16
C LEU A 395 -10.20 9.11 -8.75
N THR A 396 -9.32 8.39 -8.06
CA THR A 396 -8.86 8.82 -6.72
C THR A 396 -8.04 10.12 -6.79
N GLY A 397 -7.31 10.35 -7.88
CA GLY A 397 -6.61 11.61 -8.14
C GLY A 397 -7.58 12.78 -8.37
N ASP A 398 -8.64 12.59 -9.15
CA ASP A 398 -9.66 13.62 -9.38
C ASP A 398 -10.42 13.95 -8.08
N TYR A 399 -10.75 12.94 -7.27
CA TYR A 399 -11.31 13.13 -5.93
C TYR A 399 -10.37 13.96 -5.05
N ALA A 400 -9.11 13.55 -4.94
CA ALA A 400 -8.13 14.25 -4.12
C ALA A 400 -7.91 15.70 -4.57
N ARG A 401 -7.92 15.97 -5.88
CA ARG A 401 -7.84 17.32 -6.44
C ARG A 401 -9.01 18.19 -5.97
N ALA A 402 -10.25 17.68 -6.09
CA ALA A 402 -11.44 18.41 -5.68
C ALA A 402 -11.43 18.70 -4.18
N VAL A 403 -11.05 17.72 -3.35
CA VAL A 403 -10.91 17.89 -1.89
C VAL A 403 -9.86 18.94 -1.57
N ILE A 404 -8.64 18.85 -2.13
CA ILE A 404 -7.55 19.81 -1.86
C ILE A 404 -7.98 21.24 -2.19
N GLN A 405 -8.63 21.45 -3.34
CA GLN A 405 -9.09 22.78 -3.76
C GLN A 405 -10.16 23.31 -2.82
N GLY A 406 -11.18 22.49 -2.48
CA GLY A 406 -12.19 22.86 -1.51
C GLY A 406 -11.62 23.19 -0.13
N MET A 407 -10.69 22.39 0.36
CA MET A 407 -10.05 22.58 1.66
C MET A 407 -9.12 23.81 1.70
N ARG A 408 -8.73 24.35 0.55
CA ARG A 408 -8.05 25.64 0.40
C ARG A 408 -9.01 26.84 0.29
N GLY A 409 -10.33 26.61 0.40
CA GLY A 409 -11.36 27.63 0.33
C GLY A 409 -11.94 27.86 -1.07
N ASP A 410 -11.50 27.12 -2.11
CA ASP A 410 -12.06 27.24 -3.46
C ASP A 410 -13.30 26.36 -3.62
N SER A 411 -14.44 26.88 -3.17
CA SER A 411 -15.74 26.21 -3.28
C SER A 411 -16.21 26.04 -4.73
N SER A 412 -15.77 26.91 -5.64
CA SER A 412 -16.11 26.82 -7.07
C SER A 412 -15.38 25.65 -7.72
N ALA A 413 -14.07 25.50 -7.43
CA ALA A 413 -13.31 24.35 -7.91
C ALA A 413 -13.80 23.04 -7.29
N LEU A 414 -14.21 23.03 -6.01
CA LEU A 414 -14.83 21.86 -5.40
C LEU A 414 -16.13 21.48 -6.12
N ALA A 415 -17.01 22.46 -6.42
CA ALA A 415 -18.27 22.21 -7.11
C ALA A 415 -18.06 21.66 -8.51
N ALA A 416 -17.14 22.27 -9.30
CA ALA A 416 -16.77 21.78 -10.62
C ALA A 416 -16.15 20.38 -10.56
N GLY A 417 -15.26 20.13 -9.60
CA GLY A 417 -14.63 18.83 -9.39
C GLY A 417 -15.63 17.74 -8.99
N ALA A 418 -16.58 18.04 -8.11
CA ALA A 418 -17.65 17.11 -7.72
C ALA A 418 -18.54 16.71 -8.89
N ALA A 419 -18.95 17.69 -9.71
CA ALA A 419 -19.76 17.42 -10.91
C ALA A 419 -19.00 16.58 -11.95
N ALA A 420 -17.74 16.94 -12.22
CA ALA A 420 -16.90 16.20 -13.16
C ALA A 420 -16.62 14.76 -12.66
N PHE A 421 -16.38 14.58 -11.36
CA PHE A 421 -16.16 13.27 -10.76
C PHE A 421 -17.41 12.38 -10.90
N ARG A 422 -18.60 12.90 -10.58
CA ARG A 422 -19.88 12.18 -10.74
C ARG A 422 -20.08 11.72 -12.18
N ALA A 423 -19.93 12.62 -13.15
CA ALA A 423 -20.09 12.28 -14.57
C ALA A 423 -19.09 11.19 -15.03
N ARG A 424 -17.88 11.20 -14.50
CA ARG A 424 -16.87 10.19 -14.81
C ARG A 424 -17.17 8.84 -14.15
N VAL A 425 -17.64 8.83 -12.90
CA VAL A 425 -18.09 7.61 -12.21
C VAL A 425 -19.26 6.96 -12.94
N ASP A 426 -20.24 7.75 -13.37
CA ASP A 426 -21.44 7.26 -14.08
C ASP A 426 -21.07 6.60 -15.43
N SER A 427 -19.95 7.00 -16.05
CA SER A 427 -19.45 6.45 -17.31
C SER A 427 -18.44 5.31 -17.16
N ALA A 428 -17.90 5.08 -15.96
CA ALA A 428 -16.79 4.16 -15.70
C ALA A 428 -17.27 2.82 -15.11
N GLY A 429 -17.08 1.74 -15.82
CA GLY A 429 -17.52 0.37 -15.51
C GLY A 429 -17.24 -0.16 -14.09
N ARG A 430 -16.44 -1.24 -13.98
CA ARG A 430 -16.16 -1.95 -12.71
C ARG A 430 -15.40 -1.07 -11.70
N ALA A 431 -14.41 -0.28 -12.14
CA ALA A 431 -13.61 0.57 -11.27
C ALA A 431 -14.46 1.65 -10.57
N ALA A 432 -15.50 2.17 -11.25
CA ALA A 432 -16.41 3.16 -10.69
C ALA A 432 -17.14 2.67 -9.45
N ARG A 433 -17.61 1.42 -9.45
CA ARG A 433 -18.34 0.86 -8.31
C ARG A 433 -17.54 0.84 -7.01
N ARG A 434 -16.20 0.82 -7.10
CA ARG A 434 -15.30 0.84 -5.93
C ARG A 434 -15.12 2.23 -5.33
N VAL A 435 -15.43 3.29 -6.09
CA VAL A 435 -15.17 4.69 -5.69
C VAL A 435 -16.42 5.58 -5.75
N ASP A 436 -17.60 5.04 -6.06
CA ASP A 436 -18.85 5.81 -6.18
C ASP A 436 -19.20 6.57 -4.89
N PHE A 437 -18.90 6.00 -3.72
CA PHE A 437 -19.11 6.65 -2.44
C PHE A 437 -18.32 7.97 -2.29
N LEU A 438 -17.21 8.14 -3.01
CA LEU A 438 -16.41 9.37 -3.01
C LEU A 438 -17.17 10.53 -3.65
N ALA A 439 -18.07 10.26 -4.60
CA ALA A 439 -18.94 11.28 -5.15
C ALA A 439 -19.90 11.82 -4.08
N SER A 440 -20.47 10.94 -3.24
CA SER A 440 -21.29 11.35 -2.10
C SER A 440 -20.47 12.13 -1.06
N GLN A 441 -19.20 11.79 -0.84
CA GLN A 441 -18.33 12.60 0.02
C GLN A 441 -18.11 14.01 -0.53
N LEU A 442 -17.82 14.14 -1.83
CA LEU A 442 -17.65 15.45 -2.48
C LEU A 442 -18.92 16.31 -2.40
N GLU A 443 -20.09 15.68 -2.62
CA GLU A 443 -21.38 16.35 -2.46
C GLU A 443 -21.62 16.81 -0.99
N GLY A 444 -21.23 15.99 -0.02
CA GLY A 444 -21.27 16.32 1.40
C GLY A 444 -20.34 17.48 1.77
N LEU A 445 -19.09 17.48 1.27
CA LEU A 445 -18.16 18.59 1.45
C LEU A 445 -18.67 19.89 0.80
N LEU A 446 -19.28 19.78 -0.39
CA LEU A 446 -19.89 20.93 -1.05
C LEU A 446 -21.10 21.49 -0.26
N ALA A 447 -21.95 20.63 0.31
CA ALA A 447 -23.04 21.02 1.19
C ALA A 447 -22.52 21.72 2.46
N GLN A 448 -21.46 21.18 3.07
CA GLN A 448 -20.77 21.77 4.20
C GLN A 448 -20.24 23.18 3.87
N ALA A 449 -19.58 23.36 2.72
CA ALA A 449 -19.08 24.66 2.25
C ALA A 449 -20.19 25.70 2.04
N ARG A 450 -21.41 25.25 1.74
CA ARG A 450 -22.61 26.09 1.58
C ARG A 450 -23.38 26.33 2.88
N GLY A 451 -22.95 25.74 4.01
CA GLY A 451 -23.65 25.81 5.29
C GLY A 451 -24.88 24.90 5.38
N ASP A 452 -25.13 24.04 4.39
CA ASP A 452 -26.25 23.07 4.38
C ASP A 452 -25.87 21.81 5.18
N ARG A 453 -25.96 21.91 6.51
CA ARG A 453 -25.61 20.82 7.44
C ARG A 453 -26.47 19.58 7.21
N SER A 454 -27.77 19.75 6.94
CA SER A 454 -28.68 18.62 6.75
C SER A 454 -28.27 17.78 5.54
N ARG A 455 -27.92 18.44 4.46
CA ARG A 455 -27.44 17.79 3.25
C ARG A 455 -26.05 17.16 3.45
N ALA A 456 -25.15 17.82 4.19
CA ALA A 456 -23.85 17.28 4.52
C ALA A 456 -23.98 15.97 5.31
N ILE A 457 -24.80 15.94 6.36
CA ILE A 457 -25.09 14.75 7.17
C ILE A 457 -25.66 13.62 6.29
N GLU A 458 -26.64 13.92 5.43
CA GLU A 458 -27.23 12.93 4.52
C GLU A 458 -26.15 12.29 3.62
N ARG A 459 -25.31 13.11 2.99
CA ARG A 459 -24.31 12.65 2.03
C ARG A 459 -23.16 11.89 2.70
N PHE A 460 -22.69 12.34 3.84
CA PHE A 460 -21.68 11.62 4.61
C PHE A 460 -22.21 10.31 5.18
N SER A 461 -23.50 10.27 5.60
CA SER A 461 -24.12 9.01 6.03
C SER A 461 -24.14 7.98 4.91
N HIS A 462 -24.58 8.38 3.72
CA HIS A 462 -24.64 7.51 2.55
C HIS A 462 -23.22 6.99 2.17
N ALA A 463 -22.21 7.87 2.17
CA ALA A 463 -20.84 7.47 1.90
C ALA A 463 -20.30 6.50 2.98
N GLY A 464 -20.61 6.77 4.26
CA GLY A 464 -20.21 5.92 5.38
C GLY A 464 -20.83 4.52 5.35
N ASP A 465 -22.07 4.38 4.87
CA ASP A 465 -22.72 3.07 4.73
C ASP A 465 -22.01 2.18 3.68
N PHE A 466 -21.34 2.81 2.71
CA PHE A 466 -20.47 2.08 1.78
C PHE A 466 -19.10 1.81 2.38
N GLU A 467 -18.50 2.81 3.05
CA GLU A 467 -17.19 2.70 3.70
C GLU A 467 -17.13 1.52 4.69
N ASP A 468 -18.18 1.30 5.48
CA ASP A 468 -18.30 0.19 6.43
C ASP A 468 -18.19 -1.20 5.78
N ARG A 469 -18.32 -1.30 4.45
CA ARG A 469 -18.26 -2.56 3.70
C ARG A 469 -16.94 -2.77 2.97
N ILE A 470 -16.08 -1.75 2.93
CA ILE A 470 -14.78 -1.82 2.24
C ILE A 470 -13.73 -2.34 3.22
N PRO A 471 -13.07 -3.46 2.94
CA PRO A 471 -11.92 -3.88 3.74
C PRO A 471 -10.75 -2.91 3.57
N MET A 472 -10.18 -2.43 4.68
CA MET A 472 -8.97 -1.62 4.67
C MET A 472 -7.75 -2.50 4.41
N VAL A 473 -7.27 -2.50 3.18
CA VAL A 473 -6.08 -3.27 2.77
C VAL A 473 -4.79 -2.44 2.75
N GLY A 474 -4.89 -1.14 3.03
CA GLY A 474 -3.77 -0.20 3.05
C GLY A 474 -4.19 1.19 3.56
N PRO A 475 -3.27 2.17 3.57
CA PRO A 475 -3.58 3.55 3.90
C PRO A 475 -4.68 4.13 3.00
N PRO A 476 -5.61 4.94 3.54
CA PRO A 476 -6.71 5.47 2.76
C PRO A 476 -6.23 6.49 1.72
N SER A 477 -6.79 6.43 0.52
CA SER A 477 -6.66 7.46 -0.51
C SER A 477 -7.83 8.46 -0.51
N PHE A 478 -8.60 8.47 0.59
CA PHE A 478 -9.80 9.27 0.79
C PHE A 478 -9.97 9.69 2.25
N LEU A 479 -10.89 10.62 2.51
CA LEU A 479 -11.30 10.99 3.87
C LEU A 479 -12.28 9.95 4.41
N PHE A 480 -12.29 9.73 5.72
CA PHE A 480 -13.29 8.83 6.32
C PHE A 480 -14.64 9.53 6.42
N ALA A 481 -15.65 9.03 5.71
CA ALA A 481 -16.99 9.61 5.70
C ALA A 481 -17.63 9.59 7.10
N ARG A 482 -17.38 8.54 7.87
CA ARG A 482 -17.85 8.46 9.28
C ARG A 482 -17.20 9.50 10.17
N GLU A 483 -15.93 9.87 9.96
CA GLU A 483 -15.29 10.96 10.71
C GLU A 483 -15.89 12.32 10.35
N LEU A 484 -16.13 12.57 9.06
CA LEU A 484 -16.82 13.77 8.59
C LEU A 484 -18.24 13.88 9.18
N LEU A 485 -18.98 12.79 9.20
CA LEU A 485 -20.31 12.69 9.79
C LEU A 485 -20.27 12.93 11.31
N GLY A 486 -19.30 12.33 12.00
CA GLY A 486 -19.09 12.56 13.44
C GLY A 486 -18.80 14.01 13.76
N ALA A 487 -17.98 14.68 12.95
CA ALA A 487 -17.69 16.11 13.09
C ALA A 487 -18.96 16.97 12.90
N GLU A 488 -19.82 16.66 11.91
CA GLU A 488 -21.09 17.38 11.71
C GLU A 488 -22.06 17.16 12.89
N TYR A 489 -22.09 15.95 13.46
CA TYR A 489 -22.89 15.71 14.67
C TYR A 489 -22.35 16.46 15.88
N MET A 490 -21.03 16.56 16.07
CA MET A 490 -20.45 17.40 17.14
C MET A 490 -20.85 18.86 17.00
N LYS A 491 -20.77 19.44 15.79
CA LYS A 491 -21.23 20.83 15.51
C LYS A 491 -22.72 21.00 15.74
N ALA A 492 -23.52 19.95 15.57
CA ALA A 492 -24.95 19.95 15.81
C ALA A 492 -25.31 19.72 17.30
N GLY A 493 -24.34 19.58 18.21
CA GLY A 493 -24.55 19.26 19.62
C GLY A 493 -25.02 17.82 19.89
N ARG A 494 -24.90 16.93 18.90
CA ARG A 494 -25.33 15.52 18.94
C ARG A 494 -24.13 14.62 19.24
N ALA A 495 -23.56 14.79 20.44
CA ALA A 495 -22.32 14.11 20.84
C ALA A 495 -22.47 12.57 20.89
N ASP A 496 -23.64 12.07 21.27
CA ASP A 496 -23.99 10.65 21.24
C ASP A 496 -23.91 10.04 19.83
N SER A 497 -24.52 10.73 18.87
CA SER A 497 -24.48 10.33 17.47
C SER A 497 -23.06 10.41 16.88
N ALA A 498 -22.27 11.40 17.30
CA ALA A 498 -20.88 11.54 16.90
C ALA A 498 -20.01 10.40 17.43
N ALA A 499 -20.18 10.03 18.71
CA ALA A 499 -19.44 8.92 19.32
C ALA A 499 -19.63 7.62 18.54
N VAL A 500 -20.87 7.31 18.14
CA VAL A 500 -21.19 6.13 17.31
C VAL A 500 -20.42 6.13 16.00
N GLN A 501 -20.26 7.29 15.33
CA GLN A 501 -19.54 7.34 14.06
C GLN A 501 -18.05 7.05 14.25
N PHE A 502 -17.42 7.65 15.26
CA PHE A 502 -16.01 7.40 15.56
C PHE A 502 -15.76 5.95 15.99
N GLU A 503 -16.67 5.34 16.76
CA GLU A 503 -16.60 3.92 17.13
C GLU A 503 -16.69 3.00 15.93
N ARG A 504 -17.53 3.32 14.93
CA ARG A 504 -17.59 2.58 13.66
C ARG A 504 -16.26 2.60 12.93
N VAL A 505 -15.60 3.76 12.80
CA VAL A 505 -14.26 3.81 12.19
C VAL A 505 -13.27 2.96 12.97
N LEU A 506 -13.27 3.06 14.31
CA LEU A 506 -12.35 2.30 15.17
C LEU A 506 -12.58 0.78 15.13
N ALA A 507 -13.78 0.33 14.76
CA ALA A 507 -14.06 -1.08 14.51
C ALA A 507 -13.38 -1.61 13.24
N HIS A 508 -13.19 -0.76 12.22
CA HIS A 508 -12.53 -1.11 10.95
C HIS A 508 -11.04 -0.76 10.92
N VAL A 509 -10.67 0.33 11.61
CA VAL A 509 -9.30 0.84 11.70
C VAL A 509 -8.96 1.07 13.18
N PRO A 510 -8.63 0.02 13.91
CA PRO A 510 -8.29 0.12 15.33
C PRO A 510 -7.15 1.13 15.56
N ASN A 511 -7.22 1.84 16.67
CA ASN A 511 -6.18 2.81 17.06
C ASN A 511 -5.99 4.00 16.08
N ARG A 512 -6.98 4.29 15.24
CA ARG A 512 -6.94 5.48 14.38
C ARG A 512 -6.99 6.75 15.23
N SER A 513 -5.94 7.57 15.13
CA SER A 513 -5.71 8.71 16.04
C SER A 513 -6.79 9.78 15.95
N ALA A 514 -7.26 10.13 14.75
CA ALA A 514 -8.32 11.10 14.56
C ALA A 514 -9.65 10.63 15.21
N SER A 515 -10.03 9.37 14.96
CA SER A 515 -11.25 8.80 15.54
C SER A 515 -11.18 8.66 17.06
N LEU A 516 -10.01 8.31 17.63
CA LEU A 516 -9.82 8.27 19.10
C LEU A 516 -9.96 9.66 19.71
N LEU A 517 -9.41 10.69 19.07
CA LEU A 517 -9.57 12.08 19.52
C LEU A 517 -11.02 12.55 19.44
N GLY A 518 -11.69 12.28 18.30
CA GLY A 518 -13.10 12.62 18.11
C GLY A 518 -14.01 11.92 19.13
N LEU A 519 -13.78 10.63 19.36
CA LEU A 519 -14.52 9.84 20.34
C LEU A 519 -14.30 10.36 21.78
N ALA A 520 -13.05 10.69 22.13
CA ALA A 520 -12.74 11.26 23.45
C ALA A 520 -13.49 12.59 23.69
N ARG A 521 -13.48 13.48 22.69
CA ARG A 521 -14.20 14.76 22.73
C ARG A 521 -15.71 14.57 22.82
N ALA A 522 -16.28 13.64 22.04
CA ALA A 522 -17.70 13.32 22.10
C ALA A 522 -18.11 12.81 23.50
N ARG A 523 -17.30 11.94 24.10
CA ARG A 523 -17.54 11.42 25.46
C ARG A 523 -17.43 12.51 26.52
N VAL A 524 -16.51 13.49 26.39
CA VAL A 524 -16.47 14.67 27.27
C VAL A 524 -17.76 15.46 27.14
N ALA A 525 -18.26 15.72 25.93
CA ALA A 525 -19.50 16.46 25.69
C ALA A 525 -20.75 15.71 26.22
N MET A 526 -20.72 14.38 26.24
CA MET A 526 -21.77 13.55 26.86
C MET A 526 -21.69 13.51 28.40
N GLY A 527 -20.60 14.00 29.00
CA GLY A 527 -20.37 13.89 30.45
C GLY A 527 -19.79 12.54 30.88
N ASP A 528 -19.49 11.61 29.94
CA ASP A 528 -18.88 10.30 30.21
C ASP A 528 -17.36 10.44 30.38
N ARG A 529 -16.97 10.93 31.56
CA ARG A 529 -15.59 11.27 31.88
C ARG A 529 -14.67 10.03 31.88
N ASP A 530 -15.15 8.91 32.39
CA ASP A 530 -14.34 7.69 32.51
C ASP A 530 -14.02 7.09 31.14
N ALA A 531 -15.00 7.04 30.23
CA ALA A 531 -14.77 6.61 28.87
C ALA A 531 -13.90 7.60 28.07
N ALA A 532 -14.04 8.91 28.33
CA ALA A 532 -13.18 9.92 27.72
C ALA A 532 -11.71 9.73 28.13
N ILE A 533 -11.43 9.53 29.43
CA ILE A 533 -10.09 9.26 29.97
C ILE A 533 -9.48 8.05 29.24
N LYS A 534 -10.24 6.95 29.09
CA LYS A 534 -9.77 5.74 28.40
C LYS A 534 -9.37 6.03 26.94
N SER A 535 -10.20 6.79 26.21
CA SER A 535 -9.90 7.17 24.81
C SER A 535 -8.65 8.05 24.69
N TYR A 536 -8.51 9.04 25.57
CA TYR A 536 -7.31 9.90 25.61
C TYR A 536 -6.06 9.12 26.02
N ALA A 537 -6.16 8.21 26.99
CA ALA A 537 -5.05 7.37 27.42
C ALA A 537 -4.58 6.41 26.30
N GLN A 538 -5.52 5.83 25.55
CA GLN A 538 -5.22 5.00 24.39
C GLN A 538 -4.49 5.82 23.31
N LEU A 539 -4.98 7.01 22.98
CA LEU A 539 -4.33 7.91 22.02
C LEU A 539 -2.95 8.37 22.51
N LEU A 540 -2.80 8.69 23.80
CA LEU A 540 -1.52 9.08 24.39
C LEU A 540 -0.49 7.95 24.30
N ALA A 541 -0.90 6.69 24.46
CA ALA A 541 -0.02 5.55 24.31
C ALA A 541 0.49 5.40 22.86
N ILE A 542 -0.35 5.68 21.86
CA ILE A 542 0.03 5.73 20.44
C ILE A 542 0.99 6.91 20.20
N TRP A 543 0.69 8.08 20.79
CA TRP A 543 1.45 9.32 20.64
C TRP A 543 2.65 9.45 21.60
N LYS A 544 3.15 8.34 22.16
CA LYS A 544 4.33 8.36 23.07
C LYS A 544 5.58 8.99 22.45
N ARG A 545 5.68 8.97 21.11
CA ARG A 545 6.76 9.58 20.32
C ARG A 545 6.29 10.72 19.42
N ALA A 546 5.12 11.31 19.71
CA ALA A 546 4.58 12.39 18.92
C ALA A 546 5.47 13.64 18.98
N ASP A 547 5.51 14.38 17.88
CA ASP A 547 6.19 15.67 17.83
C ASP A 547 5.54 16.65 18.80
N ALA A 548 6.34 17.48 19.47
CA ALA A 548 5.88 18.39 20.50
C ALA A 548 4.88 19.46 19.99
N ASP A 549 4.89 19.72 18.68
CA ASP A 549 4.04 20.68 17.99
C ASP A 549 2.76 20.05 17.38
N VAL A 550 2.44 18.79 17.73
CA VAL A 550 1.11 18.21 17.43
C VAL A 550 0.06 18.96 18.24
N PRO A 551 -0.86 19.72 17.60
CA PRO A 551 -1.70 20.69 18.32
C PRO A 551 -2.57 20.09 19.42
N ALA A 552 -3.13 18.88 19.22
CA ALA A 552 -3.97 18.22 20.22
C ALA A 552 -3.17 17.52 21.34
N LEU A 553 -1.81 17.46 21.28
CA LEU A 553 -1.02 16.67 22.24
C LEU A 553 -1.20 17.16 23.70
N ALA A 554 -1.30 18.48 23.91
CA ALA A 554 -1.53 19.04 25.25
C ALA A 554 -2.91 18.65 25.81
N GLU A 555 -3.95 18.69 24.96
CA GLU A 555 -5.31 18.22 25.29
C GLU A 555 -5.30 16.73 25.63
N VAL A 556 -4.67 15.91 24.81
CA VAL A 556 -4.61 14.45 25.00
C VAL A 556 -3.93 14.10 26.33
N ARG A 557 -2.84 14.79 26.68
CA ARG A 557 -2.16 14.62 27.98
C ARG A 557 -3.04 15.06 29.16
N ALA A 558 -3.74 16.15 29.03
CA ALA A 558 -4.64 16.63 30.05
C ALA A 558 -5.85 15.71 30.23
N GLY A 559 -6.48 15.29 29.10
CA GLY A 559 -7.63 14.42 29.09
C GLY A 559 -7.32 13.02 29.65
N ALA A 560 -6.16 12.45 29.31
CA ALA A 560 -5.69 11.17 29.88
C ALA A 560 -5.47 11.26 31.40
N ALA A 561 -5.19 12.45 31.95
CA ALA A 561 -5.07 12.71 33.38
C ALA A 561 -6.40 13.16 34.00
N GLY A 562 -7.53 13.06 33.32
CA GLY A 562 -8.86 13.43 33.79
C GLY A 562 -9.10 14.95 33.90
N ARG A 563 -8.22 15.77 33.32
CA ARG A 563 -8.34 17.22 33.32
C ARG A 563 -8.99 17.70 32.02
N PHE A 564 -10.26 18.04 32.07
CA PHE A 564 -11.02 18.55 30.93
C PHE A 564 -11.21 20.07 31.06
N LYS A 565 -11.10 20.79 29.94
CA LYS A 565 -11.55 22.18 29.90
C LYS A 565 -13.07 22.21 30.17
N PRO A 566 -13.59 23.16 30.97
CA PRO A 566 -15.03 23.35 31.07
C PRO A 566 -15.59 23.56 29.66
N ALA A 567 -16.71 22.91 29.35
CA ALA A 567 -17.46 23.25 28.14
C ALA A 567 -17.91 24.73 28.30
N ALA A 568 -17.32 25.62 27.50
CA ALA A 568 -17.81 27.00 27.47
C ALA A 568 -19.24 26.95 26.91
N SER A 569 -20.19 27.49 27.67
CA SER A 569 -21.59 27.59 27.25
C SER A 569 -21.65 28.47 26.00
N GLY A 570 -21.84 27.88 24.82
CA GLY A 570 -21.91 28.56 23.53
C GLY A 570 -20.77 28.30 22.56
N ASP A 571 -19.71 27.58 22.95
CA ASP A 571 -18.49 27.43 22.15
C ASP A 571 -18.38 26.04 21.46
N ASN A 572 -19.52 25.51 20.98
CA ASN A 572 -19.53 24.29 20.15
C ASN A 572 -18.76 24.49 18.84
N ASP A 573 -18.62 25.72 18.35
CA ASP A 573 -17.89 26.03 17.13
C ASP A 573 -16.36 25.98 17.36
N ALA A 574 -15.82 26.46 18.47
CA ALA A 574 -14.39 26.38 18.78
C ALA A 574 -13.90 24.93 19.00
N PHE A 575 -14.79 24.05 19.50
CA PHE A 575 -14.51 22.61 19.61
C PHE A 575 -14.50 21.90 18.26
N ALA A 576 -15.31 22.38 17.31
CA ALA A 576 -15.44 21.82 15.99
C ALA A 576 -14.32 22.30 15.04
N ASP A 577 -13.83 23.52 15.21
CA ASP A 577 -12.77 24.09 14.36
C ASP A 577 -11.37 23.49 14.68
N ASP A 578 -11.18 22.99 15.90
CA ASP A 578 -9.95 22.29 16.31
C ASP A 578 -9.99 20.77 16.04
N ILE A 579 -11.15 20.25 15.61
CA ILE A 579 -11.24 18.90 15.05
C ILE A 579 -10.69 18.97 13.63
N ARG A 580 -9.53 18.32 13.40
CA ARG A 580 -8.85 18.22 12.10
C ARG A 580 -9.54 17.26 11.14
N PHE A 581 -10.82 17.10 11.31
CA PHE A 581 -11.67 16.56 10.28
C PHE A 581 -11.84 17.67 9.25
N ALA A 582 -11.79 17.30 7.98
CA ALA A 582 -11.94 18.18 6.84
C ALA A 582 -13.17 19.11 6.99
N VAL A 583 -12.98 20.21 7.71
CA VAL A 583 -13.97 21.28 7.80
C VAL A 583 -13.57 22.32 6.79
N LEU A 584 -14.38 22.47 5.76
CA LEU A 584 -14.20 23.54 4.78
C LEU A 584 -14.36 24.88 5.51
N PRO A 585 -13.42 25.83 5.36
CA PRO A 585 -13.64 27.18 5.88
C PRO A 585 -14.90 27.74 5.24
N LEU A 586 -15.82 28.28 6.09
CA LEU A 586 -16.97 29.01 5.57
C LEU A 586 -16.48 30.21 4.73
N PRO A 587 -17.09 30.50 3.57
CA PRO A 587 -16.78 31.69 2.82
C PRO A 587 -16.85 32.93 3.72
N GLU A 588 -15.89 33.86 3.58
CA GLU A 588 -15.82 35.09 4.40
C GLU A 588 -17.14 35.85 4.48
N GLN A 589 -17.96 35.79 3.41
CA GLN A 589 -19.29 36.40 3.32
C GLN A 589 -20.31 35.80 4.31
N LEU A 590 -20.12 34.58 4.81
CA LEU A 590 -21.00 33.94 5.78
C LEU A 590 -20.47 34.09 7.23
N GLN A 591 -19.19 34.45 7.40
CA GLN A 591 -18.62 34.74 8.72
C GLN A 591 -19.12 36.06 9.30
N SER A 592 -19.54 37.02 8.45
CA SER A 592 -20.04 38.34 8.87
C SER A 592 -21.50 38.36 9.37
N VAL A 593 -22.26 37.29 9.15
CA VAL A 593 -23.68 37.18 9.59
C VAL A 593 -23.81 36.66 11.03
N ARG A 594 -22.71 36.22 11.64
CA ARG A 594 -22.67 35.65 13.01
C ARG A 594 -22.06 36.60 14.09
N ARG A 595 -21.84 37.90 13.79
CA ARG A 595 -21.47 38.93 14.78
C ARG A 595 -22.65 39.81 15.12
#